data_e93329e9a09cf57aadbcd584d6b87f11
#
_entry.id   e93329e9a09cf57aadbcd584d6b87f11
#
_cell.length_a   1.000
_cell.length_b   1.000
_cell.length_c   1.000
_cell.angle_alpha   90.00
_cell.angle_beta   90.00
_cell.angle_gamma   90.00
#
_symmetry.space_group_name_H-M   'P 1'
#
loop_
_entity.id
_entity.type
_entity.pdbx_description
1 polymer ?
#
loop_
_entity_poly.entity_id
_entity_poly.type
_entity_poly.pdbx_seq_one_letter_code
_entity_poly.pdbx_strand_id
1 'polypeptide(L)'
;CLEYHRDSEINVPAANDAIFLLAKQQEIVDGKIDRNQAYDFAREKVEQVLEENPSIEVIIDLHRDGVPEDRHLVTEINGKPTAQIMCFNGLSYTTNNGPVEYLPNPYIQDNLAFSFQLEYQAAQYYPDLYRGIYLAGLRYNLHLRPKAILLEAGAQTNSVEEVKNAMEPFADILNRVLTGQS
;
A
#
# COMPACT_ATOMS: atom_id res chain seq x y z
N CYS A 1 14.67 5.92 -12.97
CA CYS A 1 15.07 6.82 -11.86
C CYS A 1 14.11 7.98 -11.85
N LEU A 2 13.16 8.01 -10.94
CA LEU A 2 12.32 9.20 -10.70
C LEU A 2 13.01 10.00 -9.60
N GLU A 3 13.58 11.14 -9.96
CA GLU A 3 14.03 12.12 -9.00
C GLU A 3 12.82 12.69 -8.26
N TYR A 4 12.87 12.61 -6.95
CA TYR A 4 11.88 13.21 -6.06
C TYR A 4 12.18 14.71 -5.95
N HIS A 5 11.33 15.55 -6.57
CA HIS A 5 11.33 16.97 -6.31
C HIS A 5 10.62 17.27 -4.99
N ARG A 6 11.36 17.93 -4.09
CA ARG A 6 10.96 18.27 -2.71
C ARG A 6 9.89 19.36 -2.59
N ASP A 7 9.33 19.83 -3.69
CA ASP A 7 8.53 21.07 -3.75
C ASP A 7 7.08 20.88 -4.19
N SER A 8 6.45 19.72 -3.91
CA SER A 8 5.00 19.63 -3.98
C SER A 8 4.43 19.45 -2.58
N GLU A 9 4.15 20.57 -1.90
CA GLU A 9 3.20 20.59 -0.80
C GLU A 9 1.85 20.08 -1.34
N ILE A 10 1.55 18.81 -1.08
CA ILE A 10 0.19 18.30 -1.28
C ILE A 10 -0.61 18.91 -0.13
N ASN A 11 -1.31 19.99 -0.45
CA ASN A 11 -2.25 20.63 0.45
C ASN A 11 -3.50 19.71 0.54
N VAL A 12 -3.45 18.75 1.46
CA VAL A 12 -4.62 17.92 1.80
C VAL A 12 -5.51 18.79 2.69
N PRO A 13 -6.77 19.06 2.29
CA PRO A 13 -7.69 19.79 3.16
C PRO A 13 -7.80 19.06 4.49
N ALA A 14 -7.82 19.82 5.60
CA ALA A 14 -7.93 19.34 6.95
C ALA A 14 -9.29 18.64 7.20
N ALA A 15 -9.42 17.42 6.74
CA ALA A 15 -10.48 16.51 7.09
C ALA A 15 -9.82 15.18 7.49
N ASN A 16 -9.57 15.05 8.80
CA ASN A 16 -9.14 13.82 9.46
C ASN A 16 -7.80 13.25 9.00
N ASP A 17 -6.71 13.80 9.50
CA ASP A 17 -5.39 13.22 9.79
C ASP A 17 -4.94 11.94 9.03
N ALA A 18 -5.23 11.84 7.73
CA ALA A 18 -4.66 10.83 6.87
C ALA A 18 -3.39 11.39 6.22
N ILE A 19 -2.23 11.00 6.72
CA ILE A 19 -0.94 11.36 6.13
C ILE A 19 -0.46 10.17 5.29
N PHE A 20 -0.27 10.42 3.99
CA PHE A 20 0.34 9.47 3.09
C PHE A 20 1.86 9.57 3.22
N LEU A 21 2.51 8.51 3.69
CA LEU A 21 3.95 8.44 3.73
C LEU A 21 4.46 7.62 2.55
N LEU A 22 5.10 8.27 1.60
CA LEU A 22 5.83 7.61 0.52
C LEU A 22 7.29 7.45 0.97
N ALA A 23 7.65 6.29 1.49
CA ALA A 23 9.03 5.99 1.83
C ALA A 23 9.64 5.06 0.77
N LYS A 24 10.43 5.61 -0.14
CA LYS A 24 11.29 4.84 -1.02
C LYS A 24 12.73 5.02 -0.57
N GLN A 25 13.19 4.17 0.34
CA GLN A 25 14.61 4.08 0.65
C GLN A 25 15.20 2.88 -0.09
N GLN A 26 16.07 3.16 -1.06
CA GLN A 26 16.93 2.16 -1.67
C GLN A 26 18.32 2.33 -1.07
N GLU A 27 18.76 1.40 -0.25
CA GLU A 27 20.14 1.35 0.16
C GLU A 27 20.93 0.50 -0.84
N ILE A 28 22.03 1.06 -1.30
CA ILE A 28 22.96 0.40 -2.20
C ILE A 28 24.15 -0.05 -1.36
N VAL A 29 24.21 -1.34 -1.06
CA VAL A 29 25.36 -1.98 -0.42
C VAL A 29 26.18 -2.63 -1.54
N ASP A 30 27.47 -2.24 -1.65
CA ASP A 30 28.40 -2.72 -2.69
C ASP A 30 27.87 -2.63 -4.12
N GLY A 31 27.14 -1.55 -4.43
CA GLY A 31 26.57 -1.32 -5.76
C GLY A 31 25.35 -2.18 -6.10
N LYS A 32 24.78 -2.90 -5.13
CA LYS A 32 23.57 -3.71 -5.26
C LYS A 32 22.51 -3.26 -4.28
N ILE A 33 21.24 -3.30 -4.71
CA ILE A 33 20.10 -3.03 -3.83
C ILE A 33 19.89 -4.24 -2.92
N ASP A 34 20.07 -4.07 -1.61
CA ASP A 34 19.71 -5.10 -0.62
C ASP A 34 18.21 -4.99 -0.30
N ARG A 35 17.42 -5.84 -0.95
CA ARG A 35 15.96 -5.89 -0.74
C ARG A 35 15.57 -6.48 0.62
N ASN A 36 16.45 -7.24 1.26
CA ASN A 36 16.14 -7.89 2.54
C ASN A 36 16.16 -6.87 3.69
N GLN A 37 17.02 -5.84 3.60
CA GLN A 37 17.13 -4.79 4.60
C GLN A 37 16.20 -3.60 4.33
N ALA A 38 15.60 -3.50 3.13
CA ALA A 38 14.78 -2.36 2.75
C ALA A 38 13.61 -2.10 3.71
N TYR A 39 12.99 -3.15 4.24
CA TYR A 39 11.91 -3.04 5.23
C TYR A 39 12.39 -2.59 6.61
N ASP A 40 13.59 -2.97 7.03
CA ASP A 40 14.15 -2.54 8.31
C ASP A 40 14.50 -1.05 8.29
N PHE A 41 15.13 -0.57 7.23
CA PHE A 41 15.42 0.86 7.07
C PHE A 41 14.15 1.71 6.96
N ALA A 42 13.17 1.26 6.17
CA ALA A 42 11.89 1.95 6.07
C ALA A 42 11.17 1.99 7.42
N ARG A 43 11.24 0.90 8.21
CA ARG A 43 10.63 0.82 9.53
C ARG A 43 11.11 1.92 10.46
N GLU A 44 12.42 2.07 10.64
CA GLU A 44 13.01 3.08 11.54
C GLU A 44 12.50 4.48 11.19
N LYS A 45 12.43 4.79 9.89
CA LYS A 45 11.93 6.09 9.45
C LYS A 45 10.43 6.27 9.67
N VAL A 46 9.64 5.24 9.42
CA VAL A 46 8.19 5.26 9.67
C VAL A 46 7.90 5.37 11.16
N GLU A 47 8.60 4.61 12.02
CA GLU A 47 8.47 4.68 13.48
C GLU A 47 8.76 6.09 13.99
N GLN A 48 9.84 6.75 13.52
CA GLN A 48 10.13 8.13 13.86
C GLN A 48 8.99 9.08 13.48
N VAL A 49 8.45 8.96 12.25
CA VAL A 49 7.34 9.81 11.80
C VAL A 49 6.09 9.58 12.65
N LEU A 50 5.80 8.34 13.02
CA LEU A 50 4.65 7.99 13.87
C LEU A 50 4.79 8.50 15.31
N GLU A 51 6.02 8.58 15.84
CA GLU A 51 6.31 9.20 17.14
C GLU A 51 6.11 10.71 17.10
N GLU A 52 6.59 11.35 16.04
CA GLU A 52 6.45 12.80 15.83
C GLU A 52 4.99 13.20 15.52
N ASN A 53 4.19 12.29 14.95
CA ASN A 53 2.82 12.53 14.50
C ASN A 53 1.86 11.43 14.99
N PRO A 54 1.50 11.39 16.27
CA PRO A 54 0.69 10.33 16.86
C PRO A 54 -0.75 10.25 16.32
N SER A 55 -1.23 11.28 15.63
CA SER A 55 -2.54 11.33 14.96
C SER A 55 -2.61 10.51 13.67
N ILE A 56 -1.48 10.04 13.13
CA ILE A 56 -1.48 9.18 11.95
C ILE A 56 -2.12 7.83 12.28
N GLU A 57 -3.25 7.54 11.66
CA GLU A 57 -4.00 6.29 11.82
C GLU A 57 -3.78 5.29 10.69
N VAL A 58 -3.44 5.76 9.49
CA VAL A 58 -3.34 4.95 8.27
C VAL A 58 -1.93 4.96 7.72
N ILE A 59 -1.43 3.77 7.36
CA ILE A 59 -0.15 3.62 6.64
C ILE A 59 -0.41 2.91 5.32
N ILE A 60 0.06 3.50 4.23
CA ILE A 60 0.00 2.91 2.90
C ILE A 60 1.41 2.78 2.34
N ASP A 61 1.88 1.56 2.21
CA ASP A 61 3.13 1.24 1.52
C ASP A 61 2.83 1.01 0.04
N LEU A 62 3.14 2.00 -0.80
CA LEU A 62 2.76 1.99 -2.22
C LEU A 62 3.82 1.31 -3.07
N HIS A 63 3.44 0.22 -3.69
CA HIS A 63 4.26 -0.62 -4.53
C HIS A 63 3.73 -0.78 -5.95
N ARG A 64 4.53 -1.42 -6.79
CA ARG A 64 4.15 -1.98 -8.10
C ARG A 64 4.50 -3.45 -8.09
N ASP A 65 3.55 -4.30 -8.42
CA ASP A 65 3.71 -5.75 -8.43
C ASP A 65 4.74 -6.20 -9.49
N GLY A 66 5.29 -7.39 -9.30
CA GLY A 66 6.14 -8.07 -10.26
C GLY A 66 5.35 -9.19 -10.95
N VAL A 67 5.05 -9.02 -12.23
CA VAL A 67 4.31 -10.00 -13.04
C VAL A 67 5.11 -10.39 -14.29
N PRO A 68 4.77 -11.51 -14.98
CA PRO A 68 5.33 -11.80 -16.30
C PRO A 68 5.17 -10.64 -17.27
N GLU A 69 6.15 -10.43 -18.15
CA GLU A 69 6.21 -9.28 -19.08
C GLU A 69 5.03 -9.20 -20.07
N ASP A 70 4.39 -10.33 -20.34
CA ASP A 70 3.20 -10.44 -21.19
C ASP A 70 1.89 -10.13 -20.45
N ARG A 71 1.94 -9.85 -19.14
CA ARG A 71 0.78 -9.53 -18.32
C ARG A 71 0.67 -8.03 -18.08
N HIS A 72 -0.44 -7.45 -18.54
CA HIS A 72 -0.77 -6.04 -18.34
C HIS A 72 -2.02 -5.93 -17.46
N LEU A 73 -1.86 -5.34 -16.27
CA LEU A 73 -2.91 -5.21 -15.27
C LEU A 73 -3.67 -3.89 -15.44
N VAL A 74 -4.55 -3.83 -16.43
CA VAL A 74 -5.27 -2.62 -16.80
C VAL A 74 -6.77 -2.86 -16.90
N THR A 75 -7.54 -1.86 -16.51
CA THR A 75 -8.99 -1.72 -16.74
C THR A 75 -9.29 -0.33 -17.27
N GLU A 76 -10.55 -0.02 -17.52
CA GLU A 76 -11.01 1.32 -17.87
C GLU A 76 -11.92 1.87 -16.78
N ILE A 77 -11.60 3.04 -16.24
CA ILE A 77 -12.42 3.75 -15.26
C ILE A 77 -12.64 5.18 -15.76
N ASN A 78 -13.91 5.57 -15.89
CA ASN A 78 -14.29 6.89 -16.38
C ASN A 78 -13.64 7.26 -17.74
N GLY A 79 -13.49 6.27 -18.63
CA GLY A 79 -12.87 6.46 -19.95
C GLY A 79 -11.35 6.59 -19.94
N LYS A 80 -10.69 6.30 -18.80
CA LYS A 80 -9.22 6.35 -18.66
C LYS A 80 -8.65 4.93 -18.47
N PRO A 81 -7.56 4.57 -19.18
CA PRO A 81 -6.80 3.37 -18.85
C PRO A 81 -6.27 3.45 -17.43
N THR A 82 -6.61 2.50 -16.59
CA THR A 82 -6.38 2.53 -15.14
C THR A 82 -5.72 1.23 -14.70
N ALA A 83 -4.62 1.31 -13.97
CA ALA A 83 -3.96 0.15 -13.42
C ALA A 83 -4.85 -0.53 -12.38
N GLN A 84 -4.99 -1.85 -12.44
CA GLN A 84 -5.67 -2.60 -11.39
C GLN A 84 -4.83 -2.65 -10.13
N ILE A 85 -5.48 -2.56 -8.97
CA ILE A 85 -4.81 -2.53 -7.67
C ILE A 85 -5.07 -3.78 -6.84
N MET A 86 -4.22 -4.03 -5.84
CA MET A 86 -4.36 -5.15 -4.92
C MET A 86 -3.88 -4.75 -3.54
N CYS A 87 -4.65 -5.06 -2.49
CA CYS A 87 -4.16 -5.01 -1.13
C CYS A 87 -3.32 -6.25 -0.82
N PHE A 88 -2.20 -6.04 -0.13
CA PHE A 88 -1.29 -7.09 0.28
C PHE A 88 -1.21 -7.10 1.80
N ASN A 89 -1.48 -8.25 2.42
CA ASN A 89 -1.52 -8.40 3.87
C ASN A 89 -0.48 -9.40 4.36
N GLY A 90 0.37 -8.95 5.27
CA GLY A 90 1.39 -9.78 5.92
C GLY A 90 0.84 -10.48 7.15
N LEU A 91 0.82 -11.81 7.14
CA LEU A 91 0.19 -12.62 8.18
C LEU A 91 1.14 -13.01 9.31
N SER A 92 2.46 -12.83 9.17
CA SER A 92 3.45 -13.40 10.10
C SER A 92 3.21 -14.90 10.35
N TYR A 93 2.82 -15.61 9.29
CA TYR A 93 2.45 -17.02 9.34
C TYR A 93 2.82 -17.70 8.02
N THR A 94 3.45 -18.86 8.12
CA THR A 94 3.76 -19.70 6.96
C THR A 94 3.03 -21.04 7.05
N THR A 95 2.60 -21.57 5.92
CA THR A 95 1.87 -22.85 5.85
C THR A 95 2.69 -24.02 6.36
N ASN A 96 4.03 -23.96 6.22
CA ASN A 96 4.92 -25.05 6.59
C ASN A 96 5.36 -25.00 8.07
N ASN A 97 5.52 -23.78 8.63
CA ASN A 97 6.13 -23.60 9.96
C ASN A 97 5.20 -22.93 10.98
N GLY A 98 3.98 -22.54 10.57
CA GLY A 98 3.06 -21.83 11.45
C GLY A 98 3.47 -20.37 11.69
N PRO A 99 3.20 -19.83 12.90
CA PRO A 99 3.52 -18.45 13.25
C PRO A 99 5.01 -18.13 13.10
N VAL A 100 5.31 -16.94 12.59
CA VAL A 100 6.68 -16.42 12.49
C VAL A 100 6.98 -15.60 13.75
N GLU A 101 7.44 -16.27 14.80
CA GLU A 101 7.56 -15.68 16.16
C GLU A 101 8.50 -14.48 16.23
N TYR A 102 9.54 -14.42 15.40
CA TYR A 102 10.48 -13.28 15.35
C TYR A 102 9.93 -12.07 14.57
N LEU A 103 8.77 -12.19 13.96
CA LEU A 103 8.06 -11.11 13.25
C LEU A 103 6.63 -10.94 13.78
N PRO A 104 6.40 -10.60 15.05
CA PRO A 104 5.06 -10.47 15.59
C PRO A 104 4.28 -9.36 14.88
N ASN A 105 3.02 -9.64 14.53
CA ASN A 105 2.10 -8.65 13.98
C ASN A 105 0.80 -8.65 14.78
N PRO A 106 0.60 -7.70 15.70
CA PRO A 106 -0.60 -7.64 16.53
C PRO A 106 -1.85 -7.19 15.75
N TYR A 107 -1.68 -6.61 14.55
CA TYR A 107 -2.75 -5.97 13.78
C TYR A 107 -3.20 -6.77 12.55
N ILE A 108 -2.91 -8.07 12.48
CA ILE A 108 -3.29 -8.91 11.32
C ILE A 108 -4.79 -8.80 11.02
N GLN A 109 -5.64 -8.92 12.04
CA GLN A 109 -7.09 -8.88 11.87
C GLN A 109 -7.58 -7.49 11.47
N ASP A 110 -7.05 -6.44 12.10
CA ASP A 110 -7.42 -5.06 11.81
C ASP A 110 -7.03 -4.66 10.38
N ASN A 111 -5.81 -4.99 9.97
CA ASN A 111 -5.31 -4.71 8.63
C ASN A 111 -6.08 -5.47 7.55
N LEU A 112 -6.43 -6.73 7.83
CA LEU A 112 -7.24 -7.53 6.92
C LEU A 112 -8.66 -6.99 6.82
N ALA A 113 -9.27 -6.60 7.95
CA ALA A 113 -10.58 -5.96 7.97
C ALA A 113 -10.58 -4.64 7.19
N PHE A 114 -9.52 -3.83 7.31
CA PHE A 114 -9.35 -2.60 6.55
C PHE A 114 -9.25 -2.88 5.04
N SER A 115 -8.44 -3.88 4.63
CA SER A 115 -8.34 -4.30 3.24
C SER A 115 -9.68 -4.79 2.67
N PHE A 116 -10.47 -5.55 3.45
CA PHE A 116 -11.81 -5.98 3.04
C PHE A 116 -12.78 -4.81 2.88
N GLN A 117 -12.72 -3.81 3.76
CA GLN A 117 -13.56 -2.62 3.63
C GLN A 117 -13.23 -1.85 2.35
N LEU A 118 -11.96 -1.70 2.01
CA LEU A 118 -11.51 -1.06 0.77
C LEU A 118 -12.01 -1.85 -0.46
N GLU A 119 -11.84 -3.17 -0.47
CA GLU A 119 -12.30 -4.02 -1.57
C GLU A 119 -13.83 -4.00 -1.70
N TYR A 120 -14.55 -4.03 -0.59
CA TYR A 120 -16.01 -3.94 -0.60
C TYR A 120 -16.50 -2.63 -1.23
N GLN A 121 -15.92 -1.49 -0.84
CA GLN A 121 -16.25 -0.19 -1.43
C GLN A 121 -15.86 -0.16 -2.92
N ALA A 122 -14.70 -0.72 -3.27
CA ALA A 122 -14.29 -0.80 -4.66
C ALA A 122 -15.27 -1.62 -5.51
N ALA A 123 -15.74 -2.75 -5.00
CA ALA A 123 -16.72 -3.58 -5.70
C ALA A 123 -18.06 -2.86 -5.95
N GLN A 124 -18.41 -1.88 -5.10
CA GLN A 124 -19.64 -1.09 -5.26
C GLN A 124 -19.49 0.04 -6.29
N TYR A 125 -18.34 0.73 -6.30
CA TYR A 125 -18.17 1.98 -7.06
C TYR A 125 -17.22 1.83 -8.25
N TYR A 126 -16.27 0.90 -8.19
CA TYR A 126 -15.22 0.67 -9.19
C TYR A 126 -14.94 -0.84 -9.33
N PRO A 127 -15.91 -1.65 -9.81
CA PRO A 127 -15.87 -3.11 -9.71
C PRO A 127 -14.65 -3.78 -10.34
N ASP A 128 -14.04 -3.16 -11.36
CA ASP A 128 -12.88 -3.71 -12.05
C ASP A 128 -11.53 -3.18 -11.54
N LEU A 129 -11.54 -2.29 -10.54
CA LEU A 129 -10.32 -1.67 -10.03
C LEU A 129 -9.48 -2.66 -9.21
N TYR A 130 -10.13 -3.41 -8.30
CA TYR A 130 -9.45 -4.35 -7.42
C TYR A 130 -9.31 -5.73 -8.06
N ARG A 131 -8.13 -6.31 -7.92
CA ARG A 131 -7.86 -7.70 -8.34
C ARG A 131 -7.74 -8.68 -7.16
N GLY A 132 -8.09 -8.24 -5.96
CA GLY A 132 -8.20 -9.04 -4.75
C GLY A 132 -7.27 -8.62 -3.62
N ILE A 133 -7.24 -9.44 -2.57
CA ILE A 133 -6.37 -9.31 -1.41
C ILE A 133 -5.36 -10.44 -1.43
N TYR A 134 -4.06 -10.13 -1.41
CA TYR A 134 -3.00 -11.11 -1.32
C TYR A 134 -2.57 -11.34 0.13
N LEU A 135 -2.47 -12.59 0.55
CA LEU A 135 -2.05 -12.99 1.89
C LEU A 135 -0.62 -13.52 1.84
N ALA A 136 0.30 -12.82 2.48
CA ALA A 136 1.72 -13.15 2.49
C ALA A 136 2.20 -13.67 3.84
N GLY A 137 3.19 -14.56 3.83
CA GLY A 137 3.70 -15.19 5.05
C GLY A 137 4.50 -14.26 5.95
N LEU A 138 5.21 -13.28 5.40
CA LEU A 138 5.97 -12.31 6.18
C LEU A 138 5.10 -11.14 6.63
N ARG A 139 5.62 -10.32 7.55
CA ARG A 139 4.87 -9.22 8.17
C ARG A 139 4.96 -7.91 7.39
N TYR A 140 6.07 -7.70 6.65
CA TYR A 140 6.41 -6.38 6.10
C TYR A 140 6.42 -5.32 7.22
N ASN A 141 6.02 -4.09 6.99
CA ASN A 141 5.87 -3.09 8.07
C ASN A 141 4.41 -2.91 8.52
N LEU A 142 3.55 -3.89 8.24
CA LEU A 142 2.11 -3.83 8.53
C LEU A 142 1.76 -4.04 10.02
N HIS A 143 2.76 -4.19 10.87
CA HIS A 143 2.60 -4.27 12.33
C HIS A 143 2.65 -2.90 13.02
N LEU A 144 2.85 -1.82 12.28
CA LEU A 144 3.06 -0.49 12.86
C LEU A 144 1.75 0.22 13.22
N ARG A 145 0.64 -0.12 12.56
CA ARG A 145 -0.69 0.45 12.81
C ARG A 145 -1.81 -0.52 12.41
N PRO A 146 -3.01 -0.40 13.02
CA PRO A 146 -4.17 -1.27 12.71
C PRO A 146 -4.84 -0.99 11.36
N LYS A 147 -4.43 0.06 10.64
CA LYS A 147 -4.87 0.37 9.27
C LYS A 147 -3.64 0.52 8.37
N ALA A 148 -2.73 -0.46 8.44
CA ALA A 148 -1.57 -0.51 7.58
C ALA A 148 -1.81 -1.50 6.43
N ILE A 149 -1.59 -1.05 5.21
CA ILE A 149 -1.67 -1.88 3.99
C ILE A 149 -0.44 -1.68 3.12
N LEU A 150 -0.07 -2.71 2.38
CA LEU A 150 0.78 -2.59 1.22
C LEU A 150 -0.15 -2.60 -0.01
N LEU A 151 -0.09 -1.56 -0.81
CA LEU A 151 -0.92 -1.39 -2.01
C LEU A 151 -0.08 -1.61 -3.25
N GLU A 152 -0.37 -2.69 -3.98
CA GLU A 152 0.18 -2.92 -5.31
C GLU A 152 -0.65 -2.14 -6.34
N ALA A 153 -0.10 -1.05 -6.87
CA ALA A 153 -0.74 -0.22 -7.89
C ALA A 153 -0.25 -0.61 -9.28
N GLY A 154 -0.95 -1.54 -9.90
CA GLY A 154 -0.51 -2.18 -11.13
C GLY A 154 0.76 -3.01 -10.96
N ALA A 155 1.54 -3.12 -12.03
CA ALA A 155 2.79 -3.87 -12.07
C ALA A 155 3.88 -3.10 -12.86
N GLN A 156 5.08 -3.68 -13.00
CA GLN A 156 6.16 -3.08 -13.79
C GLN A 156 5.76 -2.88 -15.27
N THR A 157 4.78 -3.62 -15.76
CA THR A 157 4.25 -3.55 -17.14
C THR A 157 3.27 -2.40 -17.36
N ASN A 158 2.75 -1.78 -16.29
CA ASN A 158 1.86 -0.63 -16.40
C ASN A 158 2.64 0.67 -16.65
N SER A 159 2.03 1.58 -17.41
CA SER A 159 2.53 2.94 -17.57
C SER A 159 2.37 3.76 -16.28
N VAL A 160 3.14 4.83 -16.15
CA VAL A 160 3.00 5.77 -15.02
C VAL A 160 1.62 6.44 -15.03
N GLU A 161 1.05 6.70 -16.22
CA GLU A 161 -0.26 7.30 -16.39
C GLU A 161 -1.37 6.37 -15.86
N GLU A 162 -1.34 5.08 -16.20
CA GLU A 162 -2.30 4.09 -15.70
C GLU A 162 -2.27 3.99 -14.17
N VAL A 163 -1.06 4.02 -13.57
CA VAL A 163 -0.91 4.00 -12.11
C VAL A 163 -1.47 5.28 -11.47
N LYS A 164 -1.19 6.46 -12.06
CA LYS A 164 -1.78 7.72 -11.58
C LYS A 164 -3.29 7.74 -11.68
N ASN A 165 -3.85 7.22 -12.78
CA ASN A 165 -5.30 7.11 -12.95
C ASN A 165 -5.95 6.22 -11.90
N ALA A 166 -5.25 5.20 -11.37
CA ALA A 166 -5.74 4.36 -10.30
C ALA A 166 -5.81 5.07 -8.94
N MET A 167 -5.03 6.12 -8.73
CA MET A 167 -5.00 6.83 -7.45
C MET A 167 -6.26 7.67 -7.19
N GLU A 168 -6.93 8.16 -8.23
CA GLU A 168 -8.21 8.89 -8.09
C GLU A 168 -9.31 8.01 -7.47
N PRO A 169 -9.69 6.85 -8.09
CA PRO A 169 -10.68 5.96 -7.52
C PRO A 169 -10.22 5.34 -6.19
N PHE A 170 -8.94 5.07 -6.01
CA PHE A 170 -8.42 4.58 -4.73
C PHE A 170 -8.62 5.61 -3.61
N ALA A 171 -8.36 6.88 -3.86
CA ALA A 171 -8.56 7.95 -2.89
C ALA A 171 -10.04 8.11 -2.51
N ASP A 172 -10.97 7.99 -3.46
CA ASP A 172 -12.41 8.01 -3.19
C ASP A 172 -12.83 6.82 -2.30
N ILE A 173 -12.39 5.61 -2.62
CA ILE A 173 -12.64 4.40 -1.82
C ILE A 173 -12.10 4.58 -0.40
N LEU A 174 -10.87 5.03 -0.27
CA LEU A 174 -10.23 5.26 1.02
C LEU A 174 -11.01 6.28 1.86
N ASN A 175 -11.41 7.39 1.25
CA ASN A 175 -12.23 8.40 1.91
C ASN A 175 -13.57 7.83 2.42
N ARG A 176 -14.26 7.01 1.60
CA ARG A 176 -15.52 6.35 2.00
C ARG A 176 -15.33 5.45 3.22
N VAL A 177 -14.28 4.63 3.20
CA VAL A 177 -13.96 3.73 4.33
C VAL A 177 -13.65 4.53 5.60
N LEU A 178 -12.83 5.57 5.49
CA LEU A 178 -12.41 6.36 6.66
C LEU A 178 -13.54 7.24 7.24
N THR A 179 -14.48 7.70 6.40
CA THR A 179 -15.60 8.55 6.82
C THR A 179 -16.89 7.77 7.10
N GLY A 180 -16.89 6.44 6.88
CA GLY A 180 -18.08 5.61 7.04
C GLY A 180 -19.19 5.91 6.02
N GLN A 181 -18.86 6.48 4.87
CA GLN A 181 -19.82 6.73 3.80
C GLN A 181 -20.12 5.43 3.04
N SER A 182 -21.37 5.06 2.99
CA SER A 182 -21.89 3.91 2.23
C SER A 182 -22.48 4.38 0.90
#